data_04ca9bbb22acf56b9316f35fb934499d
#
_entry.id   04ca9bbb22acf56b9316f35fb934499d
#
_cell.length_a   1.000
_cell.length_b   1.000
_cell.length_c   1.000
_cell.angle_alpha   90.00
_cell.angle_beta   90.00
_cell.angle_gamma   90.00
#
_symmetry.space_group_name_H-M   'P 1'
#
loop_
_entity.id
_entity.type
_entity.pdbx_description
1 polymer ?
#
loop_
_entity_poly.entity_id
_entity_poly.type
_entity_poly.pdbx_seq_one_letter_code
_entity_poly.pdbx_strand_id
1 'polypeptide(L)'
;MSELIKYKDVEICQDEQIVLTDVNLTISSGEMVYLLGRVGSGKSSFMKTIYGELPITGTEATALDYDLLQLHRRDIPYLRRKVGVVFQDFQLLVDRNVEENLLFVLKATGWKDKQLMRNNIHDVLQQVGMAEKAYKMPY
;
A
#
# COMPACT_ATOMS: atom_id res chain seq x y z
N MET A 1 2.84 7.04 21.24
CA MET A 1 2.63 6.14 20.09
C MET A 1 3.49 6.62 18.93
N SER A 2 4.03 5.67 18.17
CA SER A 2 4.88 6.03 17.03
C SER A 2 4.07 6.63 15.89
N GLU A 3 4.59 7.64 15.25
CA GLU A 3 4.01 8.23 14.06
C GLU A 3 4.33 7.35 12.84
N LEU A 4 3.32 6.88 12.16
CA LEU A 4 3.49 6.08 10.94
C LEU A 4 3.58 6.94 9.70
N ILE A 5 2.79 8.01 9.63
CA ILE A 5 2.74 8.92 8.49
C ILE A 5 2.69 10.34 9.03
N LYS A 6 3.55 11.20 8.48
CA LYS A 6 3.55 12.62 8.85
C LYS A 6 3.80 13.47 7.61
N TYR A 7 2.82 14.30 7.28
CA TYR A 7 2.90 15.27 6.19
C TYR A 7 2.78 16.67 6.74
N LYS A 8 3.67 17.53 6.31
CA LYS A 8 3.66 18.95 6.67
C LYS A 8 3.85 19.79 5.42
N ASP A 9 2.86 20.64 5.14
CA ASP A 9 2.85 21.54 3.99
C ASP A 9 3.17 20.82 2.68
N VAL A 10 2.50 19.69 2.46
CA VAL A 10 2.76 18.83 1.30
C VAL A 10 1.88 19.23 0.13
N GLU A 11 2.51 19.30 -1.05
CA GLU A 11 1.85 19.50 -2.33
C GLU A 11 1.94 18.24 -3.15
N ILE A 12 0.81 17.83 -3.72
CA ILE A 12 0.71 16.63 -4.55
C ILE A 12 0.35 17.03 -5.98
N CYS A 13 1.20 16.62 -6.92
CA CYS A 13 0.99 16.87 -8.36
C CYS A 13 0.82 15.55 -9.10
N GLN A 14 -0.05 15.57 -10.10
CA GLN A 14 -0.22 14.47 -11.02
C GLN A 14 -0.35 15.02 -12.42
N ASP A 15 0.44 14.50 -13.38
CA ASP A 15 0.44 14.95 -14.78
C ASP A 15 0.60 16.47 -14.91
N GLU A 16 1.58 17.01 -14.18
CA GLU A 16 1.92 18.44 -14.15
C GLU A 16 0.83 19.35 -13.57
N GLN A 17 -0.22 18.76 -13.01
CA GLN A 17 -1.29 19.50 -12.35
C GLN A 17 -1.21 19.36 -10.84
N ILE A 18 -1.44 20.46 -10.13
CA ILE A 18 -1.54 20.44 -8.68
C ILE A 18 -2.89 19.85 -8.31
N VAL A 19 -2.87 18.72 -7.59
CA VAL A 19 -4.07 18.01 -7.15
C VAL A 19 -4.45 18.43 -5.75
N LEU A 20 -3.47 18.51 -4.84
CA LEU A 20 -3.67 18.91 -3.45
C LEU A 20 -2.53 19.80 -3.00
N THR A 21 -2.86 20.80 -2.17
CA THR A 21 -1.88 21.70 -1.53
C THR A 21 -2.12 21.72 -0.03
N ASP A 22 -1.09 22.15 0.71
CA ASP A 22 -1.18 22.36 2.16
C ASP A 22 -1.69 21.11 2.89
N VAL A 23 -1.24 19.94 2.48
CA VAL A 23 -1.61 18.70 3.16
C VAL A 23 -0.81 18.58 4.45
N ASN A 24 -1.53 18.58 5.56
CA ASN A 24 -0.96 18.45 6.90
C ASN A 24 -1.72 17.35 7.62
N LEU A 25 -1.01 16.30 8.00
CA LEU A 25 -1.63 15.23 8.77
C LEU A 25 -0.57 14.37 9.44
N THR A 26 -0.97 13.74 10.54
CA THR A 26 -0.16 12.76 11.23
C THR A 26 -1.05 11.56 11.54
N ILE A 27 -0.56 10.37 11.20
CA ILE A 27 -1.22 9.11 11.53
C ILE A 27 -0.28 8.31 12.40
N SER A 28 -0.76 7.94 13.57
CA SER A 28 0.02 7.18 14.56
C SER A 28 -0.40 5.71 14.57
N SER A 29 0.45 4.89 15.16
CA SER A 29 0.17 3.46 15.32
C SER A 29 -1.15 3.23 16.05
N GLY A 30 -1.95 2.31 15.55
CA GLY A 30 -3.24 1.94 16.14
C GLY A 30 -4.41 2.82 15.73
N GLU A 31 -4.18 3.86 14.92
CA GLU A 31 -5.25 4.72 14.46
C GLU A 31 -5.95 4.17 13.22
N MET A 32 -7.26 4.40 13.15
CA MET A 32 -8.09 4.18 11.98
C MET A 32 -8.50 5.54 11.45
N VAL A 33 -8.16 5.84 10.20
CA VAL A 33 -8.40 7.16 9.60
C VAL A 33 -9.30 7.00 8.36
N TYR A 34 -10.37 7.79 8.31
CA TYR A 34 -11.21 7.89 7.13
C TYR A 34 -10.83 9.12 6.32
N LEU A 35 -10.59 8.92 5.03
CA LEU A 35 -10.31 10.01 4.10
C LEU A 35 -11.56 10.31 3.30
N LEU A 36 -12.18 11.45 3.59
CA LEU A 36 -13.45 11.84 3.01
C LEU A 36 -13.26 12.92 1.96
N GLY A 37 -14.03 12.83 0.89
CA GLY A 37 -14.03 13.82 -0.18
C GLY A 37 -14.84 13.32 -1.37
N ARG A 38 -15.20 14.27 -2.24
CA ARG A 38 -15.93 13.94 -3.46
C ARG A 38 -15.03 13.20 -4.46
N VAL A 39 -15.63 12.50 -5.41
CA VAL A 39 -14.91 11.92 -6.54
C VAL A 39 -14.11 13.04 -7.25
N GLY A 40 -12.84 12.77 -7.53
CA GLY A 40 -11.95 13.75 -8.14
C GLY A 40 -11.33 14.77 -7.18
N SER A 41 -11.53 14.63 -5.86
CA SER A 41 -10.95 15.55 -4.87
C SER A 41 -9.48 15.27 -4.52
N GLY A 42 -8.88 14.23 -5.11
CA GLY A 42 -7.47 13.91 -4.88
C GLY A 42 -7.22 12.81 -3.85
N LYS A 43 -8.24 12.12 -3.38
CA LYS A 43 -8.07 11.02 -2.39
C LYS A 43 -7.15 9.92 -2.91
N SER A 44 -7.38 9.46 -4.13
CA SER A 44 -6.56 8.41 -4.74
C SER A 44 -5.13 8.88 -4.95
N SER A 45 -4.93 10.12 -5.35
CA SER A 45 -3.59 10.71 -5.51
C SER A 45 -2.86 10.78 -4.17
N PHE A 46 -3.54 11.19 -3.12
CA PHE A 46 -2.98 11.18 -1.76
C PHE A 46 -2.53 9.78 -1.36
N MET A 47 -3.38 8.78 -1.55
CA MET A 47 -3.04 7.40 -1.20
C MET A 47 -1.82 6.91 -1.97
N LYS A 48 -1.68 7.27 -3.24
CA LYS A 48 -0.55 6.87 -4.07
C LYS A 48 0.78 7.45 -3.61
N THR A 49 0.77 8.58 -2.89
CA THR A 49 2.01 9.14 -2.35
C THR A 49 2.57 8.31 -1.22
N ILE A 50 1.71 7.65 -0.43
CA ILE A 50 2.13 6.89 0.75
C ILE A 50 3.02 5.70 0.37
N TYR A 51 2.76 5.07 -0.76
CA TYR A 51 3.58 3.93 -1.21
C TYR A 51 4.46 4.26 -2.41
N GLY A 52 4.73 5.53 -2.63
CA GLY A 52 5.75 5.98 -3.59
C GLY A 52 5.36 5.91 -5.06
N GLU A 53 4.07 5.83 -5.39
CA GLU A 53 3.63 5.85 -6.79
C GLU A 53 3.61 7.27 -7.37
N LEU A 54 3.30 8.27 -6.54
CA LEU A 54 3.38 9.68 -6.90
C LEU A 54 4.43 10.39 -6.06
N PRO A 55 5.31 11.19 -6.69
CA PRO A 55 6.23 12.04 -5.95
C PRO A 55 5.51 13.23 -5.33
N ILE A 56 6.09 13.78 -4.28
CA ILE A 56 5.54 14.94 -3.56
C ILE A 56 6.61 15.95 -3.26
N THR A 57 6.19 17.18 -2.98
CA THR A 57 7.03 18.24 -2.45
C THR A 57 6.41 18.77 -1.17
N GLY A 58 7.19 19.42 -0.32
CA GLY A 58 6.69 19.96 0.93
C GLY A 58 7.80 20.21 1.94
N THR A 59 7.39 20.56 3.17
CA THR A 59 8.32 20.79 4.28
C THR A 59 8.79 19.47 4.88
N GLU A 60 7.87 18.55 5.10
CA GLU A 60 8.16 17.24 5.69
C GLU A 60 7.16 16.22 5.20
N ALA A 61 7.63 15.05 4.85
CA ALA A 61 6.77 13.94 4.47
C ALA A 61 7.48 12.63 4.76
N THR A 62 6.99 11.89 5.75
CA THR A 62 7.52 10.58 6.12
C THR A 62 6.39 9.55 6.14
N ALA A 63 6.71 8.33 5.76
CA ALA A 63 5.81 7.20 5.85
C ALA A 63 6.62 5.95 6.18
N LEU A 64 6.27 5.27 7.28
CA LEU A 64 6.86 4.00 7.67
C LEU A 64 8.39 4.04 7.70
N ASP A 65 8.95 5.12 8.28
CA ASP A 65 10.39 5.40 8.43
C ASP A 65 11.11 5.78 7.14
N TYR A 66 10.39 6.04 6.07
CA TYR A 66 10.97 6.56 4.82
C TYR A 66 10.66 8.04 4.65
N ASP A 67 11.67 8.80 4.20
CA ASP A 67 11.47 10.20 3.81
C ASP A 67 10.96 10.23 2.37
N LEU A 68 9.68 10.57 2.21
CA LEU A 68 9.04 10.56 0.89
C LEU A 68 9.52 11.70 -0.01
N LEU A 69 10.10 12.77 0.58
CA LEU A 69 10.66 13.89 -0.20
C LEU A 69 11.98 13.50 -0.87
N GLN A 70 12.67 12.50 -0.34
CA GLN A 70 13.97 12.04 -0.83
C GLN A 70 13.96 10.53 -1.13
N LEU A 71 12.81 10.01 -1.50
CA LEU A 71 12.64 8.57 -1.73
C LEU A 71 13.38 8.17 -3.03
N HIS A 72 14.36 7.30 -2.90
CA HIS A 72 15.06 6.74 -4.05
C HIS A 72 14.26 5.60 -4.65
N ARG A 73 14.41 5.42 -5.95
CA ARG A 73 13.71 4.37 -6.67
C ARG A 73 13.97 2.98 -6.09
N ARG A 74 15.19 2.75 -5.62
CA ARG A 74 15.60 1.48 -4.99
C ARG A 74 14.89 1.20 -3.67
N ASP A 75 14.39 2.24 -2.99
CA ASP A 75 13.73 2.10 -1.68
C ASP A 75 12.25 1.77 -1.81
N ILE A 76 11.65 2.06 -2.95
CA ILE A 76 10.21 1.90 -3.16
C ILE A 76 9.72 0.47 -2.91
N PRO A 77 10.37 -0.59 -3.41
CA PRO A 77 9.93 -1.96 -3.12
C PRO A 77 9.90 -2.28 -1.63
N TYR A 78 10.86 -1.76 -0.87
CA TYR A 78 10.93 -2.00 0.57
C TYR A 78 9.85 -1.24 1.33
N LEU A 79 9.57 0.01 0.93
CA LEU A 79 8.44 0.76 1.47
C LEU A 79 7.13 0.01 1.23
N ARG A 80 6.91 -0.46 0.01
CA ARG A 80 5.68 -1.16 -0.37
C ARG A 80 5.47 -2.47 0.38
N ARG A 81 6.54 -3.12 0.84
CA ARG A 81 6.42 -4.33 1.67
C ARG A 81 5.79 -4.04 3.03
N LYS A 82 5.84 -2.79 3.48
CA LYS A 82 5.27 -2.36 4.76
C LYS A 82 3.83 -1.89 4.64
N VAL A 83 3.27 -1.85 3.44
CA VAL A 83 1.93 -1.31 3.18
C VAL A 83 1.07 -2.36 2.50
N GLY A 84 -0.07 -2.67 3.10
CA GLY A 84 -1.10 -3.46 2.43
C GLY A 84 -2.08 -2.53 1.74
N VAL A 85 -2.34 -2.74 0.45
CA VAL A 85 -3.26 -1.92 -0.33
C VAL A 85 -4.40 -2.79 -0.86
N VAL A 86 -5.64 -2.34 -0.62
CA VAL A 86 -6.81 -2.93 -1.25
C VAL A 86 -7.28 -1.95 -2.32
N PHE A 87 -7.13 -2.34 -3.59
CA PHE A 87 -7.50 -1.48 -4.71
C PHE A 87 -9.00 -1.51 -4.98
N GLN A 88 -9.52 -0.43 -5.57
CA GLN A 88 -10.93 -0.32 -5.90
C GLN A 88 -11.38 -1.41 -6.89
N ASP A 89 -10.52 -1.76 -7.85
CA ASP A 89 -10.77 -2.79 -8.86
C ASP A 89 -10.09 -4.12 -8.53
N PHE A 90 -9.67 -4.29 -7.28
CA PHE A 90 -8.99 -5.45 -6.70
C PHE A 90 -7.62 -5.77 -7.30
N GLN A 91 -7.38 -5.60 -8.57
CA GLN A 91 -6.11 -5.84 -9.29
C GLN A 91 -5.52 -7.23 -9.03
N LEU A 92 -6.38 -8.25 -9.01
CA LEU A 92 -5.96 -9.63 -8.85
C LEU A 92 -5.66 -10.26 -10.22
N LEU A 93 -4.76 -11.24 -10.24
CA LEU A 93 -4.44 -11.98 -11.44
C LEU A 93 -5.60 -12.93 -11.77
N VAL A 94 -6.25 -12.68 -12.91
CA VAL A 94 -7.49 -13.36 -13.28
C VAL A 94 -7.27 -14.79 -13.78
N ASP A 95 -6.05 -15.09 -14.21
CA ASP A 95 -5.66 -16.41 -14.74
C ASP A 95 -5.10 -17.33 -13.66
N ARG A 96 -5.16 -16.91 -12.39
CA ARG A 96 -4.60 -17.63 -11.25
C ARG A 96 -5.63 -17.77 -10.14
N ASN A 97 -5.55 -18.85 -9.38
CA ASN A 97 -6.42 -19.06 -8.24
C ASN A 97 -5.98 -18.21 -7.04
N VAL A 98 -6.71 -18.29 -5.94
CA VAL A 98 -6.43 -17.50 -4.73
C VAL A 98 -5.02 -17.79 -4.19
N GLU A 99 -4.67 -19.08 -4.05
CA GLU A 99 -3.34 -19.47 -3.55
C GLU A 99 -2.22 -18.94 -4.45
N GLU A 100 -2.37 -19.05 -5.76
CA GLU A 100 -1.37 -18.59 -6.72
C GLU A 100 -1.21 -17.05 -6.70
N ASN A 101 -2.30 -16.32 -6.48
CA ASN A 101 -2.22 -14.87 -6.30
C ASN A 101 -1.38 -14.49 -5.08
N LEU A 102 -1.61 -15.17 -3.95
CA LEU A 102 -0.84 -14.94 -2.74
C LEU A 102 0.62 -15.38 -2.89
N LEU A 103 0.84 -16.50 -3.55
CA LEU A 103 2.18 -17.01 -3.82
C LEU A 103 3.00 -16.02 -4.65
N PHE A 104 2.37 -15.39 -5.64
CA PHE A 104 3.01 -14.36 -6.47
C PHE A 104 3.55 -13.22 -5.60
N VAL A 105 2.75 -12.73 -4.65
CA VAL A 105 3.16 -11.65 -3.75
C VAL A 105 4.32 -12.08 -2.86
N LEU A 106 4.28 -13.27 -2.28
CA LEU A 106 5.34 -13.77 -1.43
C LEU A 106 6.66 -13.89 -2.18
N LYS A 107 6.63 -14.45 -3.39
CA LYS A 107 7.83 -14.54 -4.24
C LYS A 107 8.37 -13.16 -4.59
N ALA A 108 7.49 -12.23 -4.97
CA ALA A 108 7.89 -10.87 -5.33
C ALA A 108 8.49 -10.11 -4.15
N THR A 109 8.15 -10.46 -2.92
CA THR A 109 8.67 -9.81 -1.72
C THR A 109 9.84 -10.57 -1.07
N GLY A 110 10.40 -11.55 -1.78
CA GLY A 110 11.67 -12.17 -1.38
C GLY A 110 11.58 -13.50 -0.66
N TRP A 111 10.39 -14.06 -0.51
CA TRP A 111 10.24 -15.40 0.08
C TRP A 111 10.77 -16.45 -0.91
N LYS A 112 11.50 -17.43 -0.40
CA LYS A 112 12.15 -18.47 -1.22
C LYS A 112 11.75 -19.89 -0.81
N ASP A 113 11.46 -20.14 0.46
CA ASP A 113 11.12 -21.47 0.96
C ASP A 113 9.66 -21.79 0.63
N LYS A 114 9.45 -22.79 -0.23
CA LYS A 114 8.12 -23.18 -0.68
C LYS A 114 7.19 -23.62 0.45
N GLN A 115 7.73 -24.34 1.41
CA GLN A 115 6.93 -24.84 2.54
C GLN A 115 6.49 -23.68 3.45
N LEU A 116 7.41 -22.75 3.73
CA LEU A 116 7.08 -21.57 4.53
C LEU A 116 6.03 -20.70 3.83
N MET A 117 6.12 -20.55 2.52
CA MET A 117 5.13 -19.80 1.76
C MET A 117 3.75 -20.45 1.85
N ARG A 118 3.66 -21.75 1.66
CA ARG A 118 2.39 -22.48 1.77
C ARG A 118 1.78 -22.39 3.16
N ASN A 119 2.61 -22.53 4.19
CA ASN A 119 2.15 -22.41 5.56
C ASN A 119 1.61 -21.00 5.83
N ASN A 120 2.31 -19.98 5.36
CA ASN A 120 1.87 -18.60 5.53
C ASN A 120 0.55 -18.34 4.81
N ILE A 121 0.41 -18.81 3.58
CA ILE A 121 -0.83 -18.65 2.79
C ILE A 121 -2.00 -19.33 3.51
N HIS A 122 -1.79 -20.56 3.99
CA HIS A 122 -2.83 -21.29 4.73
C HIS A 122 -3.26 -20.52 5.99
N ASP A 123 -2.30 -20.04 6.77
CA ASP A 123 -2.57 -19.30 8.00
C ASP A 123 -3.34 -18.01 7.73
N VAL A 124 -2.93 -17.26 6.71
CA VAL A 124 -3.58 -16.01 6.31
C VAL A 124 -5.02 -16.25 5.86
N LEU A 125 -5.24 -17.26 5.02
CA LEU A 125 -6.57 -17.60 4.54
C LEU A 125 -7.48 -18.07 5.69
N GLN A 126 -6.91 -18.82 6.64
CA GLN A 126 -7.64 -19.25 7.81
C GLN A 126 -8.06 -18.06 8.68
N GLN A 127 -7.18 -17.09 8.87
CA GLN A 127 -7.47 -15.89 9.64
C GLN A 127 -8.65 -15.08 9.10
N VAL A 128 -8.85 -15.11 7.77
CA VAL A 128 -9.97 -14.39 7.15
C VAL A 128 -11.14 -15.31 6.78
N GLY A 129 -11.12 -16.56 7.27
CA GLY A 129 -12.22 -17.51 7.04
C GLY A 129 -12.30 -18.05 5.63
N MET A 130 -11.20 -18.06 4.89
CA MET A 130 -11.18 -18.46 3.48
C MET A 130 -10.27 -19.67 3.19
N ALA A 131 -9.95 -20.47 4.20
CA ALA A 131 -9.06 -21.61 4.03
C ALA A 131 -9.52 -22.59 2.93
N GLU A 132 -10.84 -22.76 2.78
CA GLU A 132 -11.42 -23.66 1.77
C GLU A 132 -11.48 -23.06 0.36
N LYS A 133 -11.08 -21.81 0.21
CA LYS A 133 -11.15 -21.06 -1.06
C LYS A 133 -9.83 -21.01 -1.82
N ALA A 134 -8.78 -21.66 -1.30
CA ALA A 134 -7.42 -21.54 -1.85
C ALA A 134 -7.34 -21.87 -3.34
N TYR A 135 -8.11 -22.83 -3.81
CA TYR A 135 -8.07 -23.28 -5.20
C TYR A 135 -9.14 -22.65 -6.09
N LYS A 136 -9.93 -21.74 -5.56
CA LYS A 136 -10.95 -21.03 -6.34
C LYS A 136 -10.35 -19.85 -7.07
N MET A 137 -10.97 -19.51 -8.20
CA MET A 137 -10.59 -18.31 -8.95
C MET A 137 -11.14 -17.06 -8.23
N PRO A 138 -10.46 -15.90 -8.34
CA PRO A 138 -10.86 -14.67 -7.64
C PRO A 138 -12.22 -14.12 -8.06
N TYR A 139 -12.64 -14.40 -9.27
CA TYR A 139 -13.87 -13.84 -9.85
C TYR A 139 -14.87 -14.92 -10.27
#